data_7db2d07c59e268461a97bfd0f96c41db
#
_entry.id   7db2d07c59e268461a97bfd0f96c41db
#
_cell.length_a   1.000
_cell.length_b   1.000
_cell.length_c   1.000
_cell.angle_alpha   90.00
_cell.angle_beta   90.00
_cell.angle_gamma   90.00
#
_symmetry.space_group_name_H-M   'P 1'
#
loop_
_entity.id
_entity.type
_entity.pdbx_description
1 polymer ?
#
loop_
_entity_poly.entity_id
_entity_poly.type
_entity_poly.pdbx_seq_one_letter_code
_entity_poly.pdbx_strand_id
1 'polypeptide(L)'
;MSKASALVMGVGPSQGLGAALCRKFAREGLFVYVCGRSKEKLEDVCTEIIEEGYDATPIVADLTDKNDIDQMTEIIVENESIIELAVYNAGNNRMESFLDMKPEIFEGMWRILCYGAFLSSQSILRLMLDQKEDASKQSIFYTGASGSMRGKAMFSSFASGKGAMRLMCQSIAKEFGPKGIHIAHFIIDGVINGDKVVKGFPEFAEKLGEEGMLNLDAIAQTYWSIHQQDKSA
;
A
#
# COMPACT_ATOMS: atom_id res chain seq x y z
N MET A 1 -4.16 1.88 27.05
CA MET A 1 -3.06 1.11 26.43
C MET A 1 -3.00 1.49 24.97
N SER A 2 -1.85 1.86 24.48
CA SER A 2 -1.61 2.14 23.05
C SER A 2 -1.99 0.91 22.21
N LYS A 3 -2.65 1.13 21.06
CA LYS A 3 -3.11 0.05 20.18
C LYS A 3 -2.06 -0.24 19.11
N ALA A 4 -1.61 -1.49 19.01
CA ALA A 4 -0.84 -1.94 17.86
C ALA A 4 -1.68 -1.78 16.57
N SER A 5 -1.14 -1.12 15.56
CA SER A 5 -1.92 -0.65 14.43
C SER A 5 -1.26 -0.91 13.09
N ALA A 6 -2.08 -1.09 12.06
CA ALA A 6 -1.66 -1.10 10.66
C ALA A 6 -2.19 0.12 9.92
N LEU A 7 -1.38 0.69 9.03
CA LEU A 7 -1.78 1.75 8.10
C LEU A 7 -1.68 1.23 6.67
N VAL A 8 -2.80 1.15 5.95
CA VAL A 8 -2.81 0.78 4.53
C VAL A 8 -3.14 2.00 3.69
N MET A 9 -2.17 2.50 2.95
CA MET A 9 -2.25 3.69 2.10
C MET A 9 -2.53 3.32 0.64
N GLY A 10 -3.60 3.88 0.07
CA GLY A 10 -4.05 3.58 -1.30
C GLY A 10 -5.11 2.48 -1.34
N VAL A 11 -6.05 2.53 -0.39
CA VAL A 11 -7.24 1.68 -0.39
C VAL A 11 -8.25 2.22 -1.40
N GLY A 12 -8.82 1.34 -2.17
CA GLY A 12 -9.86 1.57 -3.17
C GLY A 12 -11.13 0.77 -2.87
N PRO A 13 -11.74 0.14 -3.89
CA PRO A 13 -12.96 -0.65 -3.67
C PRO A 13 -12.71 -1.86 -2.77
N SER A 14 -13.78 -2.36 -2.14
CA SER A 14 -13.76 -3.51 -1.24
C SER A 14 -13.10 -4.75 -1.86
N GLN A 15 -13.41 -5.05 -3.12
CA GLN A 15 -12.74 -6.11 -3.89
C GLN A 15 -11.46 -5.58 -4.55
N GLY A 16 -10.51 -5.12 -3.72
CA GLY A 16 -9.20 -4.62 -4.13
C GLY A 16 -8.10 -5.02 -3.14
N LEU A 17 -6.85 -5.01 -3.59
CA LEU A 17 -5.72 -5.44 -2.75
C LEU A 17 -5.62 -4.63 -1.45
N GLY A 18 -5.80 -3.30 -1.52
CA GLY A 18 -5.76 -2.46 -0.31
C GLY A 18 -6.79 -2.89 0.74
N ALA A 19 -8.02 -3.19 0.33
CA ALA A 19 -9.07 -3.66 1.23
C ALA A 19 -8.79 -5.07 1.78
N ALA A 20 -8.27 -5.98 0.94
CA ALA A 20 -7.86 -7.32 1.38
C ALA A 20 -6.73 -7.26 2.43
N LEU A 21 -5.76 -6.36 2.26
CA LEU A 21 -4.72 -6.09 3.26
C LEU A 21 -5.33 -5.59 4.57
N CYS A 22 -6.26 -4.63 4.52
CA CYS A 22 -6.94 -4.10 5.71
C CYS A 22 -7.66 -5.22 6.48
N ARG A 23 -8.50 -6.02 5.80
CA ARG A 23 -9.21 -7.16 6.42
C ARG A 23 -8.24 -8.17 7.01
N LYS A 24 -7.17 -8.50 6.29
CA LYS A 24 -6.16 -9.45 6.81
C LYS A 24 -5.53 -8.94 8.10
N PHE A 25 -5.07 -7.70 8.13
CA PHE A 25 -4.39 -7.15 9.31
C PHE A 25 -5.33 -6.97 10.50
N ALA A 26 -6.60 -6.63 10.25
CA ALA A 26 -7.63 -6.58 11.28
C ALA A 26 -7.86 -7.96 11.92
N ARG A 27 -7.99 -9.02 11.11
CA ARG A 27 -8.14 -10.41 11.59
C ARG A 27 -6.92 -10.92 12.37
N GLU A 28 -5.76 -10.33 12.15
CA GLU A 28 -4.53 -10.62 12.91
C GLU A 28 -4.40 -9.78 14.20
N GLY A 29 -5.43 -8.98 14.52
CA GLY A 29 -5.53 -8.26 15.79
C GLY A 29 -4.97 -6.84 15.78
N LEU A 30 -4.60 -6.29 14.62
CA LEU A 30 -4.19 -4.89 14.52
C LEU A 30 -5.40 -3.98 14.35
N PHE A 31 -5.37 -2.80 14.99
CA PHE A 31 -6.25 -1.70 14.63
C PHE A 31 -5.87 -1.17 13.24
N VAL A 32 -6.83 -0.97 12.32
CA VAL A 32 -6.50 -0.67 10.92
C VAL A 32 -6.91 0.74 10.52
N TYR A 33 -5.94 1.53 10.09
CA TYR A 33 -6.16 2.79 9.38
C TYR A 33 -6.30 2.51 7.88
N VAL A 34 -7.49 2.79 7.36
CA VAL A 34 -7.87 2.56 5.96
C VAL A 34 -7.72 3.87 5.20
N CYS A 35 -6.58 4.08 4.50
CA CYS A 35 -6.25 5.37 3.91
C CYS A 35 -6.39 5.39 2.39
N GLY A 36 -7.03 6.45 1.86
CA GLY A 36 -7.22 6.67 0.42
C GLY A 36 -8.01 7.94 0.13
N ARG A 37 -8.42 8.15 -1.13
CA ARG A 37 -9.05 9.42 -1.57
C ARG A 37 -10.58 9.41 -1.55
N SER A 38 -11.22 8.26 -1.61
CA SER A 38 -12.69 8.16 -1.71
C SER A 38 -13.28 7.77 -0.36
N LYS A 39 -13.83 8.75 0.36
CA LYS A 39 -14.43 8.58 1.67
C LYS A 39 -15.40 7.39 1.71
N GLU A 40 -16.35 7.34 0.77
CA GLU A 40 -17.36 6.27 0.67
C GLU A 40 -16.72 4.87 0.63
N LYS A 41 -15.72 4.66 -0.25
CA LYS A 41 -15.03 3.36 -0.36
C LYS A 41 -14.27 2.96 0.89
N LEU A 42 -13.71 3.95 1.60
CA LEU A 42 -13.00 3.69 2.85
C LEU A 42 -13.98 3.32 3.97
N GLU A 43 -15.12 4.01 4.03
CA GLU A 43 -16.21 3.72 4.97
C GLU A 43 -16.81 2.33 4.72
N ASP A 44 -17.01 1.93 3.45
CA ASP A 44 -17.46 0.57 3.11
C ASP A 44 -16.48 -0.49 3.66
N VAL A 45 -15.18 -0.32 3.42
CA VAL A 45 -14.16 -1.27 3.91
C VAL A 45 -14.09 -1.29 5.44
N CYS A 46 -14.19 -0.13 6.10
CA CYS A 46 -14.24 -0.06 7.55
C CYS A 46 -15.49 -0.76 8.12
N THR A 47 -16.65 -0.55 7.49
CA THR A 47 -17.90 -1.20 7.89
C THR A 47 -17.79 -2.72 7.82
N GLU A 48 -17.25 -3.27 6.72
CA GLU A 48 -17.00 -4.71 6.59
C GLU A 48 -16.12 -5.26 7.73
N ILE A 49 -15.03 -4.54 8.06
CA ILE A 49 -14.10 -4.95 9.13
C ILE A 49 -14.77 -4.91 10.50
N ILE A 50 -15.59 -3.88 10.76
CA ILE A 50 -16.31 -3.70 12.03
C ILE A 50 -17.42 -4.76 12.18
N GLU A 51 -18.14 -5.08 11.10
CA GLU A 51 -19.15 -6.15 11.10
C GLU A 51 -18.53 -7.53 11.35
N GLU A 52 -17.28 -7.76 10.98
CA GLU A 52 -16.52 -8.96 11.35
C GLU A 52 -16.03 -8.95 12.81
N GLY A 53 -16.26 -7.88 13.56
CA GLY A 53 -15.89 -7.76 14.98
C GLY A 53 -14.49 -7.20 15.23
N TYR A 54 -13.88 -6.55 14.26
CA TYR A 54 -12.56 -5.92 14.35
C TYR A 54 -12.65 -4.38 14.33
N ASP A 55 -11.53 -3.70 14.54
CA ASP A 55 -11.46 -2.25 14.61
C ASP A 55 -10.78 -1.64 13.37
N ALA A 56 -11.43 -0.67 12.74
CA ALA A 56 -10.86 0.10 11.64
C ALA A 56 -11.36 1.54 11.63
N THR A 57 -10.57 2.45 11.05
CA THR A 57 -10.93 3.86 10.89
C THR A 57 -10.50 4.35 9.51
N PRO A 58 -11.37 5.11 8.78
CA PRO A 58 -11.01 5.67 7.49
C PRO A 58 -10.17 6.94 7.66
N ILE A 59 -9.16 7.12 6.80
CA ILE A 59 -8.42 8.39 6.65
C ILE A 59 -8.49 8.81 5.19
N VAL A 60 -9.13 9.95 4.91
CA VAL A 60 -9.18 10.52 3.56
C VAL A 60 -7.92 11.34 3.34
N ALA A 61 -7.09 10.95 2.38
CA ALA A 61 -5.85 11.66 2.05
C ALA A 61 -5.44 11.46 0.58
N ASP A 62 -4.96 12.54 -0.05
CA ASP A 62 -4.14 12.46 -1.26
C ASP A 62 -2.68 12.31 -0.87
N LEU A 63 -2.12 11.14 -1.11
CA LEU A 63 -0.74 10.82 -0.74
C LEU A 63 0.32 11.60 -1.54
N THR A 64 -0.09 12.43 -2.50
CA THR A 64 0.79 13.37 -3.20
C THR A 64 0.76 14.78 -2.63
N ASP A 65 -0.08 15.02 -1.63
CA ASP A 65 -0.16 16.27 -0.86
C ASP A 65 0.46 16.07 0.53
N LYS A 66 1.44 16.94 0.84
CA LYS A 66 2.12 16.85 2.14
C LYS A 66 1.22 17.20 3.32
N ASN A 67 0.27 18.13 3.14
CA ASN A 67 -0.64 18.51 4.22
C ASN A 67 -1.57 17.36 4.60
N ASP A 68 -2.08 16.62 3.60
CA ASP A 68 -2.92 15.43 3.85
C ASP A 68 -2.12 14.33 4.58
N ILE A 69 -0.83 14.18 4.25
CA ILE A 69 0.05 13.23 4.95
C ILE A 69 0.32 13.67 6.39
N ASP A 70 0.54 14.97 6.62
CA ASP A 70 0.74 15.49 7.97
C ASP A 70 -0.53 15.27 8.82
N GLN A 71 -1.72 15.58 8.30
CA GLN A 71 -3.00 15.31 8.95
C GLN A 71 -3.23 13.81 9.22
N MET A 72 -2.90 12.94 8.26
CA MET A 72 -2.94 11.50 8.48
C MET A 72 -2.07 11.07 9.67
N THR A 73 -0.87 11.62 9.78
CA THR A 73 0.05 11.31 10.87
C THR A 73 -0.45 11.87 12.20
N GLU A 74 -1.02 13.08 12.21
CA GLU A 74 -1.64 13.70 13.40
C GLU A 74 -2.78 12.83 13.93
N ILE A 75 -3.70 12.34 13.09
CA ILE A 75 -4.79 11.44 13.48
C ILE A 75 -4.25 10.18 14.18
N ILE A 76 -3.17 9.60 13.66
CA ILE A 76 -2.55 8.40 14.24
C ILE A 76 -1.97 8.70 15.63
N VAL A 77 -1.30 9.85 15.78
CA VAL A 77 -0.71 10.30 17.05
C VAL A 77 -1.80 10.61 18.08
N GLU A 78 -2.84 11.35 17.70
CA GLU A 78 -3.97 11.70 18.58
C GLU A 78 -4.72 10.44 19.10
N ASN A 79 -4.75 9.37 18.32
CA ASN A 79 -5.33 8.10 18.72
C ASN A 79 -4.39 7.23 19.59
N GLU A 80 -3.23 7.74 19.99
CA GLU A 80 -2.22 7.01 20.77
C GLU A 80 -1.87 5.63 20.17
N SER A 81 -1.88 5.54 18.84
CA SER A 81 -1.66 4.29 18.10
C SER A 81 -0.18 4.03 17.86
N ILE A 82 0.24 2.79 18.03
CA ILE A 82 1.59 2.32 17.68
C ILE A 82 1.55 1.67 16.31
N ILE A 83 2.21 2.28 15.33
CA ILE A 83 2.27 1.70 13.97
C ILE A 83 3.30 0.58 13.91
N GLU A 84 2.81 -0.65 13.83
CA GLU A 84 3.65 -1.83 13.62
C GLU A 84 3.79 -2.16 12.12
N LEU A 85 2.76 -1.88 11.32
CA LEU A 85 2.77 -2.21 9.88
C LEU A 85 2.21 -1.06 9.05
N ALA A 86 3.01 -0.51 8.14
CA ALA A 86 2.54 0.43 7.14
C ALA A 86 2.73 -0.14 5.73
N VAL A 87 1.71 0.00 4.88
CA VAL A 87 1.78 -0.46 3.49
C VAL A 87 1.47 0.68 2.53
N TYR A 88 2.42 1.02 1.67
CA TYR A 88 2.18 1.89 0.54
C TYR A 88 1.70 1.07 -0.66
N ASN A 89 0.38 1.07 -0.86
CA ASN A 89 -0.29 0.34 -1.93
C ASN A 89 -0.82 1.27 -3.04
N ALA A 90 -0.70 2.59 -2.87
CA ALA A 90 -1.24 3.55 -3.81
C ALA A 90 -0.59 3.43 -5.18
N GLY A 91 -1.43 3.52 -6.19
CA GLY A 91 -1.00 3.50 -7.57
C GLY A 91 -2.09 3.04 -8.52
N ASN A 92 -1.83 3.32 -9.77
CA ASN A 92 -2.65 2.87 -10.88
C ASN A 92 -1.76 2.42 -12.02
N ASN A 93 -2.26 1.53 -12.84
CA ASN A 93 -1.64 1.14 -14.09
C ASN A 93 -2.31 1.91 -15.24
N ARG A 94 -1.50 2.44 -16.16
CA ARG A 94 -1.98 3.13 -17.36
C ARG A 94 -1.17 2.65 -18.55
N MET A 95 -1.89 2.24 -19.59
CA MET A 95 -1.32 1.87 -20.88
C MET A 95 -1.49 3.01 -21.85
N GLU A 96 -0.39 3.56 -22.37
CA GLU A 96 -0.40 4.69 -23.30
C GLU A 96 0.87 4.68 -24.17
N SER A 97 0.72 5.05 -25.46
CA SER A 97 1.85 5.23 -26.37
C SER A 97 2.81 6.30 -25.83
N PHE A 98 4.11 6.07 -25.93
CA PHE A 98 5.10 7.01 -25.43
C PHE A 98 5.03 8.39 -26.14
N LEU A 99 4.75 8.38 -27.44
CA LEU A 99 4.67 9.61 -28.23
C LEU A 99 3.36 10.40 -27.98
N ASP A 100 2.29 9.74 -27.56
CA ASP A 100 0.99 10.35 -27.29
C ASP A 100 0.82 10.76 -25.82
N MET A 101 1.72 10.30 -24.96
CA MET A 101 1.65 10.57 -23.52
C MET A 101 1.93 12.03 -23.20
N LYS A 102 0.97 12.69 -22.57
CA LYS A 102 1.13 14.06 -22.10
C LYS A 102 2.06 14.12 -20.91
N PRO A 103 2.92 15.18 -20.80
CA PRO A 103 3.83 15.36 -19.66
C PRO A 103 3.14 15.29 -18.30
N GLU A 104 1.93 15.86 -18.18
CA GLU A 104 1.15 15.89 -16.94
C GLU A 104 0.70 14.49 -16.51
N ILE A 105 0.47 13.59 -17.47
CA ILE A 105 0.13 12.19 -17.20
C ILE A 105 1.35 11.45 -16.67
N PHE A 106 2.51 11.65 -17.30
CA PHE A 106 3.77 11.06 -16.83
C PHE A 106 4.13 11.53 -15.42
N GLU A 107 4.06 12.85 -15.19
CA GLU A 107 4.32 13.44 -13.88
C GLU A 107 3.33 12.94 -12.83
N GLY A 108 2.02 12.95 -13.12
CA GLY A 108 0.99 12.47 -12.20
C GLY A 108 1.18 10.99 -11.80
N MET A 109 1.58 10.14 -12.76
CA MET A 109 1.93 8.75 -12.48
C MET A 109 3.16 8.65 -11.58
N TRP A 110 4.20 9.41 -11.84
CA TRP A 110 5.40 9.44 -11.01
C TRP A 110 5.11 9.97 -9.60
N ARG A 111 4.29 11.02 -9.52
CA ARG A 111 3.88 11.60 -8.23
C ARG A 111 3.21 10.54 -7.33
N ILE A 112 2.21 9.81 -7.83
CA ILE A 112 1.53 8.81 -7.00
C ILE A 112 2.37 7.55 -6.77
N LEU A 113 3.17 7.11 -7.74
CA LEU A 113 3.93 5.85 -7.63
C LEU A 113 5.24 5.98 -6.85
N CYS A 114 5.86 7.17 -6.84
CA CYS A 114 7.16 7.39 -6.20
C CYS A 114 7.15 8.53 -5.19
N TYR A 115 6.71 9.74 -5.58
CA TYR A 115 6.78 10.91 -4.71
C TYR A 115 5.86 10.77 -3.49
N GLY A 116 4.64 10.29 -3.65
CA GLY A 116 3.73 10.00 -2.53
C GLY A 116 4.29 8.92 -1.61
N ALA A 117 4.96 7.90 -2.17
CA ALA A 117 5.66 6.91 -1.37
C ALA A 117 6.79 7.54 -0.54
N PHE A 118 7.54 8.49 -1.12
CA PHE A 118 8.57 9.24 -0.42
C PHE A 118 7.99 10.07 0.74
N LEU A 119 6.97 10.88 0.49
CA LEU A 119 6.34 11.71 1.51
C LEU A 119 5.80 10.87 2.67
N SER A 120 5.03 9.81 2.34
CA SER A 120 4.46 8.90 3.33
C SER A 120 5.54 8.19 4.15
N SER A 121 6.58 7.69 3.48
CA SER A 121 7.69 7.01 4.16
C SER A 121 8.39 7.92 5.14
N GLN A 122 8.63 9.18 4.77
CA GLN A 122 9.33 10.15 5.60
C GLN A 122 8.55 10.42 6.91
N SER A 123 7.23 10.58 6.84
CA SER A 123 6.38 10.81 8.01
C SER A 123 6.25 9.54 8.87
N ILE A 124 6.02 8.38 8.24
CA ILE A 124 5.86 7.12 8.98
C ILE A 124 7.18 6.65 9.61
N LEU A 125 8.32 6.82 8.94
CA LEU A 125 9.62 6.48 9.54
C LEU A 125 9.93 7.32 10.78
N ARG A 126 9.61 8.61 10.78
CA ARG A 126 9.74 9.47 11.98
C ARG A 126 8.88 8.92 13.10
N LEU A 127 7.59 8.69 12.84
CA LEU A 127 6.65 8.16 13.82
C LEU A 127 7.13 6.80 14.38
N MET A 128 7.55 5.88 13.53
CA MET A 128 8.06 4.56 13.96
C MET A 128 9.32 4.66 14.80
N LEU A 129 10.23 5.58 14.50
CA LEU A 129 11.44 5.79 15.31
C LEU A 129 11.11 6.35 16.69
N ASP A 130 10.14 7.27 16.79
CA ASP A 130 9.67 7.83 18.04
C ASP A 130 8.93 6.78 18.90
N GLN A 131 8.27 5.79 18.26
CA GLN A 131 7.51 4.71 18.89
C GLN A 131 8.32 3.41 19.11
N LYS A 132 9.63 3.42 18.87
CA LYS A 132 10.46 2.19 18.79
C LYS A 132 10.42 1.32 20.05
N GLU A 133 10.37 1.93 21.22
CA GLU A 133 10.37 1.21 22.49
C GLU A 133 9.00 0.58 22.82
N ASP A 134 7.93 1.05 22.16
CA ASP A 134 6.56 0.62 22.39
C ASP A 134 6.10 -0.45 21.40
N ALA A 135 6.76 -0.56 20.25
CA ALA A 135 6.39 -1.47 19.18
C ALA A 135 7.08 -2.84 19.30
N SER A 136 6.33 -3.92 19.12
CA SER A 136 6.89 -5.28 19.10
C SER A 136 7.66 -5.55 17.80
N LYS A 137 7.13 -5.08 16.68
CA LYS A 137 7.70 -5.13 15.33
C LYS A 137 7.33 -3.86 14.57
N GLN A 138 8.21 -3.44 13.68
CA GLN A 138 7.89 -2.32 12.77
C GLN A 138 8.26 -2.68 11.34
N SER A 139 7.29 -2.55 10.42
CA SER A 139 7.49 -2.86 9.00
C SER A 139 6.88 -1.79 8.11
N ILE A 140 7.60 -1.43 7.03
CA ILE A 140 7.06 -0.60 5.94
C ILE A 140 7.17 -1.38 4.64
N PHE A 141 6.04 -1.61 3.98
CA PHE A 141 5.94 -2.39 2.76
C PHE A 141 5.45 -1.57 1.58
N TYR A 142 5.98 -1.89 0.40
CA TYR A 142 5.65 -1.21 -0.84
C TYR A 142 5.09 -2.20 -1.85
N THR A 143 3.89 -1.94 -2.35
CA THR A 143 3.28 -2.71 -3.43
C THR A 143 3.93 -2.35 -4.76
N GLY A 144 4.82 -3.20 -5.20
CA GLY A 144 5.47 -3.12 -6.50
C GLY A 144 4.72 -3.91 -7.57
N ALA A 145 5.38 -4.07 -8.70
CA ALA A 145 4.90 -4.83 -9.85
C ALA A 145 6.08 -5.34 -10.68
N SER A 146 5.84 -6.18 -11.71
CA SER A 146 6.84 -6.48 -12.73
C SER A 146 7.45 -5.23 -13.36
N GLY A 147 6.66 -4.15 -13.48
CA GLY A 147 7.14 -2.83 -13.91
C GLY A 147 8.19 -2.20 -13.00
N SER A 148 8.38 -2.69 -11.77
CA SER A 148 9.48 -2.27 -10.90
C SER A 148 10.84 -2.85 -11.32
N MET A 149 10.83 -3.91 -12.13
CA MET A 149 12.01 -4.67 -12.54
C MET A 149 12.36 -4.47 -14.01
N ARG A 150 11.37 -4.23 -14.85
CA ARG A 150 11.54 -4.15 -16.31
C ARG A 150 10.49 -3.25 -16.94
N GLY A 151 10.88 -2.54 -18.00
CA GLY A 151 9.93 -1.81 -18.85
C GLY A 151 9.12 -2.77 -19.72
N LYS A 152 7.94 -2.31 -20.11
CA LYS A 152 7.08 -2.94 -21.12
C LYS A 152 6.55 -1.87 -22.06
N ALA A 153 6.42 -2.18 -23.35
CA ALA A 153 5.82 -1.28 -24.31
C ALA A 153 4.47 -0.75 -23.79
N MET A 154 4.17 0.50 -24.00
CA MET A 154 2.95 1.21 -23.56
C MET A 154 2.85 1.48 -22.05
N PHE A 155 3.86 1.14 -21.22
CA PHE A 155 3.81 1.29 -19.76
C PHE A 155 4.95 2.14 -19.20
N SER A 156 5.51 3.08 -19.99
CA SER A 156 6.68 3.86 -19.60
C SER A 156 6.49 4.67 -18.31
N SER A 157 5.36 5.36 -18.13
CA SER A 157 5.08 6.12 -16.90
C SER A 157 4.94 5.23 -15.66
N PHE A 158 4.25 4.10 -15.81
CA PHE A 158 4.09 3.13 -14.74
C PHE A 158 5.43 2.49 -14.33
N ALA A 159 6.20 2.00 -15.29
CA ALA A 159 7.50 1.38 -15.03
C ALA A 159 8.50 2.37 -14.43
N SER A 160 8.53 3.62 -14.90
CA SER A 160 9.38 4.67 -14.33
C SER A 160 9.07 4.93 -12.87
N GLY A 161 7.80 5.09 -12.51
CA GLY A 161 7.38 5.35 -11.13
C GLY A 161 7.62 4.14 -10.21
N LYS A 162 7.27 2.92 -10.65
CA LYS A 162 7.48 1.69 -9.88
C LYS A 162 8.96 1.33 -9.73
N GLY A 163 9.78 1.56 -10.75
CA GLY A 163 11.23 1.39 -10.68
C GLY A 163 11.89 2.37 -9.71
N ALA A 164 11.49 3.65 -9.76
CA ALA A 164 11.96 4.68 -8.83
C ALA A 164 11.59 4.33 -7.38
N MET A 165 10.34 3.93 -7.10
CA MET A 165 9.91 3.49 -5.78
C MET A 165 10.73 2.29 -5.28
N ARG A 166 11.03 1.31 -6.13
CA ARG A 166 11.85 0.15 -5.76
C ARG A 166 13.25 0.53 -5.32
N LEU A 167 13.93 1.42 -6.06
CA LEU A 167 15.27 1.89 -5.70
C LEU A 167 15.26 2.71 -4.41
N MET A 168 14.25 3.55 -4.21
CA MET A 168 14.03 4.25 -2.95
C MET A 168 13.86 3.25 -1.80
N CYS A 169 13.01 2.25 -1.95
CA CYS A 169 12.79 1.19 -0.95
C CYS A 169 14.11 0.51 -0.55
N GLN A 170 14.97 0.15 -1.52
CA GLN A 170 16.28 -0.44 -1.24
C GLN A 170 17.20 0.49 -0.45
N SER A 171 17.18 1.80 -0.72
CA SER A 171 17.99 2.78 0.00
C SER A 171 17.54 2.91 1.46
N ILE A 172 16.24 3.09 1.68
CA ILE A 172 15.71 3.23 3.05
C ILE A 172 15.80 1.91 3.84
N ALA A 173 15.73 0.74 3.19
CA ALA A 173 15.95 -0.54 3.84
C ALA A 173 17.36 -0.65 4.43
N LYS A 174 18.38 -0.18 3.70
CA LYS A 174 19.77 -0.16 4.18
C LYS A 174 19.98 0.84 5.31
N GLU A 175 19.26 1.97 5.30
CA GLU A 175 19.40 3.03 6.29
C GLU A 175 18.65 2.72 7.59
N PHE A 176 17.43 2.15 7.50
CA PHE A 176 16.54 1.95 8.63
C PHE A 176 16.44 0.50 9.11
N GLY A 177 16.85 -0.47 8.32
CA GLY A 177 16.94 -1.88 8.75
C GLY A 177 17.80 -2.05 10.00
N PRO A 178 19.01 -1.46 10.07
CA PRO A 178 19.83 -1.49 11.31
C PRO A 178 19.18 -0.83 12.52
N LYS A 179 18.18 0.03 12.32
CA LYS A 179 17.40 0.67 13.37
C LYS A 179 16.19 -0.17 13.82
N GLY A 180 15.98 -1.35 13.21
CA GLY A 180 14.96 -2.31 13.58
C GLY A 180 13.65 -2.20 12.78
N ILE A 181 13.61 -1.39 11.71
CA ILE A 181 12.43 -1.26 10.84
C ILE A 181 12.61 -2.18 9.62
N HIS A 182 11.71 -3.15 9.48
CA HIS A 182 11.71 -4.09 8.36
C HIS A 182 11.08 -3.41 7.11
N ILE A 183 11.83 -3.34 6.02
CA ILE A 183 11.37 -2.68 4.80
C ILE A 183 11.42 -3.67 3.64
N ALA A 184 10.27 -3.90 2.99
CA ALA A 184 10.16 -4.81 1.87
C ALA A 184 9.38 -4.22 0.69
N HIS A 185 9.74 -4.65 -0.52
CA HIS A 185 9.09 -4.30 -1.77
C HIS A 185 8.54 -5.56 -2.42
N PHE A 186 7.21 -5.65 -2.55
CA PHE A 186 6.51 -6.80 -3.09
C PHE A 186 6.34 -6.68 -4.60
N ILE A 187 6.88 -7.60 -5.36
CA ILE A 187 6.73 -7.63 -6.82
C ILE A 187 5.48 -8.46 -7.15
N ILE A 188 4.37 -7.77 -7.40
CA ILE A 188 3.14 -8.41 -7.87
C ILE A 188 3.26 -8.59 -9.39
N ASP A 189 3.61 -9.79 -9.82
CA ASP A 189 3.82 -10.10 -11.24
C ASP A 189 2.66 -10.94 -11.80
N GLY A 190 1.49 -10.32 -11.92
CA GLY A 190 0.28 -10.94 -12.45
C GLY A 190 -0.92 -9.99 -12.40
N VAL A 191 -2.03 -10.46 -12.93
CA VAL A 191 -3.31 -9.75 -12.90
C VAL A 191 -3.99 -10.04 -11.58
N ILE A 192 -4.24 -8.99 -10.78
CA ILE A 192 -4.92 -9.14 -9.49
C ILE A 192 -6.42 -9.33 -9.73
N ASN A 193 -7.01 -10.36 -9.11
CA ASN A 193 -8.44 -10.64 -9.16
C ASN A 193 -9.22 -9.64 -8.29
N GLY A 194 -9.44 -8.44 -8.81
CA GLY A 194 -10.13 -7.36 -8.11
C GLY A 194 -11.07 -6.60 -9.04
N ASP A 195 -11.96 -5.81 -8.44
CA ASP A 195 -13.01 -5.04 -9.13
C ASP A 195 -12.51 -4.27 -10.36
N LYS A 196 -11.30 -3.74 -10.29
CA LYS A 196 -10.70 -2.97 -11.36
C LYS A 196 -10.53 -3.78 -12.66
N VAL A 197 -10.21 -5.05 -12.54
CA VAL A 197 -10.06 -5.97 -13.68
C VAL A 197 -11.41 -6.62 -13.99
N VAL A 198 -12.06 -7.17 -12.99
CA VAL A 198 -13.33 -7.92 -13.19
C VAL A 198 -14.44 -7.03 -13.73
N LYS A 199 -14.60 -5.82 -13.20
CA LYS A 199 -15.63 -4.86 -13.65
C LYS A 199 -15.17 -3.97 -14.81
N GLY A 200 -13.87 -3.65 -14.87
CA GLY A 200 -13.33 -2.76 -15.89
C GLY A 200 -13.02 -3.45 -17.22
N PHE A 201 -12.71 -4.74 -17.18
CA PHE A 201 -12.31 -5.55 -18.35
C PHE A 201 -12.88 -6.98 -18.24
N PRO A 202 -14.23 -7.15 -18.24
CA PRO A 202 -14.86 -8.43 -17.93
C PRO A 202 -14.48 -9.55 -18.91
N GLU A 203 -14.43 -9.27 -20.21
CA GLU A 203 -14.02 -10.26 -21.22
C GLU A 203 -12.57 -10.72 -21.05
N PHE A 204 -11.69 -9.83 -20.59
CA PHE A 204 -10.30 -10.17 -20.30
C PHE A 204 -10.20 -11.02 -19.02
N ALA A 205 -10.97 -10.71 -18.00
CA ALA A 205 -11.04 -11.51 -16.77
C ALA A 205 -11.59 -12.92 -17.04
N GLU A 206 -12.66 -13.04 -17.83
CA GLU A 206 -13.23 -14.31 -18.24
C GLU A 206 -12.22 -15.16 -19.03
N LYS A 207 -11.49 -14.55 -19.96
CA LYS A 207 -10.45 -15.23 -20.75
C LYS A 207 -9.30 -15.77 -19.90
N LEU A 208 -8.94 -15.08 -18.82
CA LEU A 208 -7.88 -15.55 -17.90
C LEU A 208 -8.37 -16.71 -17.03
N GLY A 209 -9.65 -16.74 -16.69
CA GLY A 209 -10.20 -17.69 -15.74
C GLY A 209 -9.70 -17.47 -14.31
N GLU A 210 -10.18 -18.29 -13.38
CA GLU A 210 -9.87 -18.15 -11.94
C GLU A 210 -8.38 -18.33 -11.66
N GLU A 211 -7.74 -19.34 -12.21
CA GLU A 211 -6.30 -19.64 -12.03
C GLU A 211 -5.38 -18.64 -12.77
N GLY A 212 -5.91 -17.86 -13.71
CA GLY A 212 -5.16 -16.84 -14.44
C GLY A 212 -5.03 -15.51 -13.72
N MET A 213 -5.67 -15.36 -12.55
CA MET A 213 -5.64 -14.14 -11.76
C MET A 213 -5.15 -14.39 -10.33
N LEU A 214 -4.38 -13.44 -9.79
CA LEU A 214 -3.83 -13.54 -8.44
C LEU A 214 -4.92 -13.30 -7.39
N ASN A 215 -5.07 -14.23 -6.46
CA ASN A 215 -6.02 -14.16 -5.36
C ASN A 215 -5.62 -13.08 -4.36
N LEU A 216 -6.57 -12.21 -3.98
CA LEU A 216 -6.36 -11.07 -3.09
C LEU A 216 -5.93 -11.51 -1.68
N ASP A 217 -6.58 -12.52 -1.12
CA ASP A 217 -6.31 -12.99 0.24
C ASP A 217 -4.96 -13.72 0.32
N ALA A 218 -4.58 -14.45 -0.73
CA ALA A 218 -3.27 -15.09 -0.82
C ALA A 218 -2.13 -14.04 -0.87
N ILE A 219 -2.34 -12.93 -1.61
CA ILE A 219 -1.39 -11.81 -1.59
C ILE A 219 -1.34 -11.20 -0.18
N ALA A 220 -2.48 -10.90 0.42
CA ALA A 220 -2.54 -10.30 1.76
C ALA A 220 -1.88 -11.19 2.83
N GLN A 221 -2.07 -12.52 2.73
CA GLN A 221 -1.39 -13.49 3.58
C GLN A 221 0.14 -13.43 3.41
N THR A 222 0.63 -13.22 2.19
CA THR A 222 2.08 -13.07 1.94
C THR A 222 2.64 -11.84 2.65
N TYR A 223 1.93 -10.69 2.61
CA TYR A 223 2.34 -9.47 3.35
C TYR A 223 2.42 -9.74 4.85
N TRP A 224 1.41 -10.42 5.40
CA TRP A 224 1.42 -10.79 6.82
C TRP A 224 2.58 -11.72 7.18
N SER A 225 2.82 -12.75 6.38
CA SER A 225 3.92 -13.69 6.61
C SER A 225 5.28 -13.00 6.61
N ILE A 226 5.50 -12.02 5.73
CA ILE A 226 6.74 -11.23 5.71
C ILE A 226 6.82 -10.28 6.92
N HIS A 227 5.69 -9.69 7.37
CA HIS A 227 5.68 -8.90 8.61
C HIS A 227 6.08 -9.75 9.82
N GLN A 228 5.66 -11.01 9.87
CA GLN A 228 5.98 -11.94 10.95
C GLN A 228 7.38 -12.57 10.83
N GLN A 229 8.09 -12.35 9.74
CA GLN A 229 9.44 -12.90 9.52
C GLN A 229 10.38 -12.54 10.66
N ASP A 230 11.24 -13.49 11.03
CA ASP A 230 12.28 -13.25 12.03
C ASP A 230 13.30 -12.19 11.56
N LYS A 231 13.83 -11.40 12.50
CA LYS A 231 14.80 -10.33 12.18
C LYS A 231 16.11 -10.86 11.59
N SER A 232 16.39 -12.14 11.78
CA SER A 232 17.59 -12.81 11.26
C SER A 232 17.42 -13.42 9.88
N ALA A 233 16.21 -13.34 9.27
CA ALA A 233 15.86 -13.98 7.99
C ALA A 233 15.87 -13.01 6.81
#